data_1bfdbb7fdd1ed705c86d1cbfd75df2d7
#
_entry.id   1bfdbb7fdd1ed705c86d1cbfd75df2d7
#
_cell.length_a   1.000
_cell.length_b   1.000
_cell.length_c   1.000
_cell.angle_alpha   90.00
_cell.angle_beta   90.00
_cell.angle_gamma   90.00
#
_symmetry.space_group_name_H-M   'P 1'
#
loop_
_entity.id
_entity.type
_entity.pdbx_description
1 polymer ?
#
loop_
_entity_poly.entity_id
_entity_poly.type
_entity_poly.pdbx_seq_one_letter_code
_entity_poly.pdbx_strand_id
1 'polypeptide(L)'
;DLSVALTGVAGPSGGTAQTPVGTVCIGWAERDPSGAIATSVRTIHVTGDRRTVRLAASLTALQGLIALIRGGDPMRMPSPFD
;
A
#
# COMPACT_ATOMS: atom_id res chain seq x y z
N ASP A 1 15.97 5.45 7.35
CA ASP A 1 14.61 5.71 7.81
C ASP A 1 13.60 5.23 6.77
N LEU A 2 12.54 4.60 7.25
CA LEU A 2 11.45 4.09 6.43
C LEU A 2 10.13 4.68 6.89
N SER A 3 9.23 4.91 5.96
CA SER A 3 7.85 5.28 6.28
C SER A 3 6.89 4.63 5.31
N VAL A 4 5.65 4.53 5.73
CA VAL A 4 4.55 4.06 4.88
C VAL A 4 3.30 4.90 5.17
N ALA A 5 2.55 5.17 4.12
CA ALA A 5 1.29 5.89 4.23
C ALA A 5 0.23 5.16 3.41
N LEU A 6 -1.00 5.17 3.90
CA LEU A 6 -2.13 4.52 3.25
C LEU A 6 -3.26 5.53 3.07
N THR A 7 -3.92 5.45 1.92
CA THR A 7 -5.16 6.17 1.67
C THR A 7 -6.05 5.32 0.78
N GLY A 8 -7.36 5.36 1.00
CA GLY A 8 -8.24 4.52 0.20
C GLY A 8 -9.71 4.69 0.54
N VAL A 9 -10.53 3.92 -0.16
CA VAL A 9 -11.99 3.90 0.00
C VAL A 9 -12.38 2.54 0.57
N ALA A 10 -12.59 2.50 1.90
CA ALA A 10 -12.88 1.25 2.60
C ALA A 10 -14.36 0.82 2.52
N GLY A 11 -15.26 1.74 2.07
CA GLY A 11 -16.69 1.47 1.90
C GLY A 11 -17.50 1.57 3.19
N PRO A 12 -18.81 1.29 3.13
CA PRO A 12 -19.56 0.89 1.94
C PRO A 12 -19.88 2.02 0.97
N SER A 13 -19.58 3.26 1.31
CA SER A 13 -19.86 4.43 0.47
C SER A 13 -18.60 5.21 0.16
N GLY A 14 -18.69 6.19 -0.74
CA GLY A 14 -17.60 7.08 -1.08
C GLY A 14 -16.79 6.68 -2.32
N GLY A 15 -17.11 5.53 -2.92
CA GLY A 15 -16.44 5.11 -4.15
C GLY A 15 -16.97 5.84 -5.38
N THR A 16 -16.15 5.90 -6.43
CA THR A 16 -16.51 6.43 -7.75
C THR A 16 -16.19 5.38 -8.82
N ALA A 17 -16.55 5.68 -10.09
CA ALA A 17 -16.22 4.78 -11.19
C ALA A 17 -14.72 4.63 -11.39
N GLN A 18 -13.92 5.69 -11.17
CA GLN A 18 -12.48 5.65 -11.27
C GLN A 18 -11.81 5.13 -9.99
N THR A 19 -12.45 5.37 -8.84
CA THR A 19 -11.91 4.98 -7.52
C THR A 19 -13.01 4.24 -6.76
N PRO A 20 -13.29 2.99 -7.12
CA PRO A 20 -14.34 2.23 -6.45
C PRO A 20 -13.98 1.87 -5.01
N VAL A 21 -15.00 1.54 -4.22
CA VAL A 21 -14.81 1.01 -2.89
C VAL A 21 -13.85 -0.19 -2.93
N GLY A 22 -12.89 -0.23 -2.01
CA GLY A 22 -11.86 -1.25 -1.98
C GLY A 22 -10.56 -0.85 -2.65
N THR A 23 -10.50 0.32 -3.28
CA THR A 23 -9.24 0.86 -3.83
C THR A 23 -8.40 1.44 -2.71
N VAL A 24 -7.15 1.00 -2.60
CA VAL A 24 -6.20 1.49 -1.60
C VAL A 24 -4.89 1.84 -2.28
N CYS A 25 -4.38 3.03 -2.01
CA CYS A 25 -3.05 3.46 -2.42
C CYS A 25 -2.12 3.38 -1.23
N ILE A 26 -0.97 2.75 -1.43
CA ILE A 26 0.04 2.56 -0.39
C ILE A 26 1.34 3.16 -0.89
N GLY A 27 1.90 4.07 -0.12
CA GLY A 27 3.17 4.70 -0.44
C GLY A 27 4.23 4.37 0.59
N TRP A 28 5.42 4.02 0.13
CA TRP A 28 6.59 3.81 0.97
C TRP A 28 7.65 4.83 0.63
N ALA A 29 8.38 5.28 1.62
CA ALA A 29 9.53 6.15 1.43
C ALA A 29 10.71 5.60 2.21
N GLU A 30 11.90 5.69 1.61
CA GLU A 30 13.14 5.26 2.20
C GLU A 30 14.16 6.39 2.07
N ARG A 31 14.80 6.73 3.17
CA ARG A 31 15.93 7.67 3.17
C ARG A 31 17.22 6.87 3.29
N ASP A 32 18.12 7.06 2.33
CA ASP A 32 19.42 6.40 2.36
C ASP A 32 20.43 7.18 3.23
N PRO A 33 21.63 6.64 3.48
CA PRO A 33 22.64 7.33 4.29
C PRO A 33 23.08 8.69 3.74
N SER A 34 22.91 8.93 2.45
CA SER A 34 23.24 10.25 1.84
C SER A 34 22.14 11.29 2.07
N GLY A 35 20.97 10.88 2.59
CA GLY A 35 19.82 11.75 2.78
C GLY A 35 18.88 11.77 1.58
N ALA A 36 19.18 11.05 0.50
CA ALA A 36 18.29 10.95 -0.65
C ALA A 36 17.06 10.11 -0.29
N ILE A 37 15.90 10.51 -0.81
CA ILE A 37 14.63 9.84 -0.54
C ILE A 37 14.14 9.18 -1.81
N ALA A 38 13.87 7.88 -1.72
CA ALA A 38 13.21 7.11 -2.77
C ALA A 38 11.80 6.76 -2.32
N THR A 39 10.84 6.87 -3.23
CA THR A 39 9.43 6.56 -2.96
C THR A 39 8.91 5.51 -3.92
N SER A 40 7.96 4.72 -3.43
CA SER A 40 7.22 3.73 -4.22
C SER A 40 5.75 3.84 -3.87
N VAL A 41 4.88 3.81 -4.87
CA VAL A 41 3.42 3.86 -4.65
C VAL A 41 2.78 2.70 -5.38
N ARG A 42 1.90 1.99 -4.68
CA ARG A 42 1.19 0.83 -5.23
C ARG A 42 -0.30 0.98 -4.94
N THR A 43 -1.12 0.68 -5.94
CA THR A 43 -2.57 0.66 -5.79
C THR A 43 -3.04 -0.77 -5.79
N ILE A 44 -3.85 -1.14 -4.81
CA ILE A 44 -4.48 -2.45 -4.73
C ILE A 44 -6.00 -2.30 -4.74
N HIS A 45 -6.68 -3.36 -5.15
CA HIS A 45 -8.13 -3.43 -5.18
C HIS A 45 -8.57 -4.64 -4.35
N VAL A 46 -9.31 -4.38 -3.27
CA VAL A 46 -9.72 -5.40 -2.32
C VAL A 46 -11.23 -5.54 -2.34
N THR A 47 -11.72 -6.75 -2.55
CA THR A 47 -13.15 -7.05 -2.45
C THR A 47 -13.48 -7.48 -1.03
N GLY A 48 -14.57 -6.94 -0.48
CA GLY A 48 -15.01 -7.30 0.86
C GLY A 48 -15.51 -6.09 1.65
N ASP A 49 -15.74 -6.30 2.92
CA ASP A 49 -16.20 -5.26 3.82
C ASP A 49 -15.05 -4.34 4.25
N ARG A 50 -15.38 -3.32 5.04
CA ARG A 50 -14.40 -2.35 5.54
C ARG A 50 -13.25 -3.02 6.31
N ARG A 51 -13.57 -4.01 7.13
CA ARG A 51 -12.55 -4.72 7.91
C ARG A 51 -11.58 -5.48 7.01
N THR A 52 -12.11 -6.19 6.00
CA THR A 52 -11.30 -6.91 5.03
C THR A 52 -10.36 -5.98 4.29
N VAL A 53 -10.88 -4.83 3.83
CA VAL A 53 -10.07 -3.83 3.11
C VAL A 53 -8.96 -3.29 4.01
N ARG A 54 -9.26 -2.96 5.27
CA ARG A 54 -8.25 -2.44 6.20
C ARG A 54 -7.18 -3.46 6.52
N LEU A 55 -7.57 -4.73 6.73
CA LEU A 55 -6.60 -5.79 7.01
C LEU A 55 -5.68 -6.03 5.82
N ALA A 56 -6.23 -6.08 4.61
CA ALA A 56 -5.45 -6.25 3.39
C ALA A 56 -4.48 -5.09 3.17
N ALA A 57 -4.95 -3.86 3.39
CA ALA A 57 -4.12 -2.67 3.26
C ALA A 57 -2.96 -2.67 4.27
N SER A 58 -3.25 -2.99 5.53
CA SER A 58 -2.24 -3.06 6.59
C SER A 58 -1.20 -4.14 6.30
N LEU A 59 -1.65 -5.32 5.88
CA LEU A 59 -0.75 -6.42 5.53
C LEU A 59 0.17 -6.05 4.38
N THR A 60 -0.39 -5.46 3.32
CA THR A 60 0.40 -5.04 2.15
C THR A 60 1.42 -3.96 2.54
N ALA A 61 1.02 -3.01 3.37
CA ALA A 61 1.93 -1.96 3.86
C ALA A 61 3.11 -2.56 4.64
N LEU A 62 2.84 -3.49 5.54
CA LEU A 62 3.89 -4.15 6.33
C LEU A 62 4.78 -5.02 5.46
N GLN A 63 4.22 -5.75 4.50
CA GLN A 63 5.01 -6.56 3.57
C GLN A 63 5.96 -5.68 2.75
N GLY A 64 5.52 -4.50 2.34
CA GLY A 64 6.37 -3.55 1.63
C GLY A 64 7.52 -3.02 2.48
N LEU A 65 7.27 -2.73 3.75
CA LEU A 65 8.33 -2.33 4.68
C LEU A 65 9.36 -3.45 4.87
N ILE A 66 8.90 -4.69 5.02
CA ILE A 66 9.79 -5.85 5.13
C ILE A 66 10.63 -5.99 3.86
N ALA A 67 10.02 -5.82 2.68
CA ALA A 67 10.75 -5.88 1.42
C ALA A 67 11.88 -4.85 1.38
N LEU A 68 11.60 -3.61 1.80
CA LEU A 68 12.62 -2.56 1.85
C LEU A 68 13.75 -2.89 2.84
N ILE A 69 13.41 -3.41 4.01
CA ILE A 69 14.41 -3.81 5.02
C ILE A 69 15.34 -4.89 4.45
N ARG A 70 14.82 -5.77 3.62
CA ARG A 70 15.60 -6.86 2.99
C ARG A 70 16.31 -6.44 1.70
N GLY A 71 16.25 -5.17 1.34
CA GLY A 71 16.87 -4.65 0.12
C GLY A 71 16.09 -4.93 -1.15
N GLY A 72 14.82 -5.33 -1.01
CA GLY A 72 13.93 -5.57 -2.14
C GLY A 72 13.12 -4.34 -2.54
N ASP A 73 12.14 -4.56 -3.41
CA ASP A 73 11.28 -3.51 -3.96
C ASP A 73 9.81 -3.83 -3.68
N PRO A 74 9.08 -2.97 -2.95
CA PRO A 74 7.65 -3.19 -2.69
C PRO A 74 6.80 -3.32 -3.95
N MET A 75 7.26 -2.73 -5.07
CA MET A 75 6.54 -2.79 -6.34
C MET A 75 6.62 -4.17 -7.01
N ARG A 76 7.60 -5.00 -6.59
CA ARG A 76 7.84 -6.32 -7.18
C ARG A 76 7.35 -7.47 -6.31
N MET A 77 6.88 -7.19 -5.10
CA MET A 77 6.39 -8.26 -4.23
C MET A 77 5.06 -8.80 -4.77
N PRO A 78 4.80 -10.11 -4.64
CA PRO A 78 3.52 -10.67 -5.05
C PRO A 78 2.37 -10.10 -4.24
N SER A 79 1.22 -9.91 -4.90
CA SER A 79 0.01 -9.51 -4.20
C SER A 79 -1.22 -10.10 -4.91
N PRO A 80 -2.14 -10.70 -4.15
CA PRO A 80 -3.40 -11.18 -4.72
C PRO A 80 -4.40 -10.06 -5.01
N PHE A 81 -4.05 -8.80 -4.67
CA PHE A 81 -4.96 -7.66 -4.79
C PHE A 81 -4.66 -6.75 -5.97
N ASP A 82 -3.65 -7.06 -6.73
CA ASP A 82 -3.28 -6.23 -7.90
C ASP A 82 -4.14 -6.55 -9.11
#